data_1665b5d0ec3e6c430cac1c66bcc750fd
#
_entry.id   1665b5d0ec3e6c430cac1c66bcc750fd
#
_cell.length_a   1.000
_cell.length_b   1.000
_cell.length_c   1.000
_cell.angle_alpha   90.00
_cell.angle_beta   90.00
_cell.angle_gamma   90.00
#
_symmetry.space_group_name_H-M   'P 1'
#
loop_
_entity.id
_entity.type
_entity.pdbx_description
1 polymer ?
#
loop_
_entity_poly.entity_id
_entity_poly.type
_entity_poly.pdbx_seq_one_letter_code
_entity_poly.pdbx_strand_id
1 'polypeptide(L)'
;MVMKKKLILASLLATASLGSMFVFNNAANAQDTAESKLNLRANSLLRMPVNIPQEHVYDSGISIPYPADGVKGVYLQAFRAKGQELENMIQFIKSTPINSVVIDVRDGYGKITMPLDTDNKEVKEHTVNEVPDTTALLKRLEKEQIYPIARIVCFGDRYIPKAEPERSFRNALGQLWYTDDGETFLNPFLKENWEYIAEVAIGAAKAGFKDIQLDYVRFPLGFETVSDDLVFDKGDYAHIKNDDEARIAAITDFVAFIREKLQPYGVHLS
;
A
#
# COMPACT_ATOMS: atom_id res chain seq x y z
N MET A 1 70.67 -4.11 17.10
CA MET A 1 69.36 -3.98 17.75
C MET A 1 68.27 -3.40 16.82
N VAL A 2 68.52 -3.29 15.52
CA VAL A 2 67.60 -2.67 14.56
C VAL A 2 66.85 -3.70 13.67
N MET A 3 67.38 -4.91 13.52
CA MET A 3 66.78 -5.94 12.66
C MET A 3 65.54 -6.68 13.27
N LYS A 4 65.44 -6.79 14.59
CA LYS A 4 64.30 -7.49 15.22
C LYS A 4 62.96 -6.68 15.20
N LYS A 5 63.00 -5.34 15.08
CA LYS A 5 61.78 -4.52 15.00
C LYS A 5 61.12 -4.54 13.61
N LYS A 6 61.88 -4.81 12.54
CA LYS A 6 61.32 -4.87 11.18
C LYS A 6 60.58 -6.16 10.90
N LEU A 7 60.92 -7.27 11.55
CA LEU A 7 60.23 -8.55 11.34
C LEU A 7 58.85 -8.61 12.05
N ILE A 8 58.72 -7.94 13.19
CA ILE A 8 57.44 -7.88 13.93
C ILE A 8 56.40 -7.01 13.20
N LEU A 9 56.88 -5.94 12.54
CA LEU A 9 55.98 -5.04 11.77
C LEU A 9 55.44 -5.71 10.49
N ALA A 10 56.26 -6.55 9.84
CA ALA A 10 55.84 -7.28 8.62
C ALA A 10 54.82 -8.41 8.92
N SER A 11 54.93 -9.04 10.08
CA SER A 11 53.97 -10.09 10.48
C SER A 11 52.60 -9.55 10.92
N LEU A 12 52.56 -8.33 11.49
CA LEU A 12 51.28 -7.67 11.85
C LEU A 12 50.55 -7.11 10.63
N LEU A 13 51.25 -6.68 9.60
CA LEU A 13 50.63 -6.20 8.36
C LEU A 13 50.06 -7.37 7.51
N ALA A 14 50.69 -8.55 7.53
CA ALA A 14 50.21 -9.72 6.79
C ALA A 14 48.94 -10.35 7.42
N THR A 15 48.81 -10.29 8.75
CA THR A 15 47.61 -10.79 9.43
C THR A 15 46.41 -9.84 9.32
N ALA A 16 46.66 -8.52 9.25
CA ALA A 16 45.59 -7.55 9.06
C ALA A 16 45.01 -7.58 7.62
N SER A 17 45.84 -7.86 6.59
CA SER A 17 45.41 -7.97 5.20
C SER A 17 44.61 -9.25 4.91
N LEU A 18 44.93 -10.38 5.58
CA LEU A 18 44.17 -11.63 5.41
C LEU A 18 42.82 -11.60 6.14
N GLY A 19 42.75 -10.95 7.30
CA GLY A 19 41.46 -10.77 8.01
C GLY A 19 40.47 -9.85 7.29
N SER A 20 40.95 -8.79 6.64
CA SER A 20 40.09 -7.88 5.86
C SER A 20 39.59 -8.51 4.57
N MET A 21 40.39 -9.37 3.90
CA MET A 21 39.94 -10.12 2.72
C MET A 21 38.82 -11.13 3.02
N PHE A 22 38.88 -11.80 4.17
CA PHE A 22 37.83 -12.76 4.55
C PHE A 22 36.52 -12.07 4.95
N VAL A 23 36.59 -10.89 5.59
CA VAL A 23 35.40 -10.12 5.95
C VAL A 23 34.74 -9.51 4.71
N PHE A 24 35.50 -9.03 3.74
CA PHE A 24 34.97 -8.48 2.48
C PHE A 24 34.34 -9.56 1.60
N ASN A 25 34.90 -10.77 1.50
CA ASN A 25 34.30 -11.85 0.72
C ASN A 25 32.99 -12.38 1.35
N ASN A 26 32.89 -12.44 2.67
CA ASN A 26 31.64 -12.86 3.32
C ASN A 26 30.55 -11.78 3.25
N ALA A 27 30.91 -10.51 3.29
CA ALA A 27 29.95 -9.41 3.13
C ALA A 27 29.44 -9.32 1.68
N ALA A 28 30.31 -9.47 0.69
CA ALA A 28 29.93 -9.49 -0.74
C ALA A 28 29.02 -10.69 -1.05
N ASN A 29 29.34 -11.89 -0.56
CA ASN A 29 28.50 -13.07 -0.75
C ASN A 29 27.15 -12.99 0.00
N ALA A 30 27.10 -12.32 1.15
CA ALA A 30 25.85 -12.10 1.88
C ALA A 30 24.96 -11.05 1.18
N GLN A 31 25.54 -10.02 0.59
CA GLN A 31 24.83 -9.03 -0.22
C GLN A 31 24.28 -9.63 -1.52
N ASP A 32 25.10 -10.37 -2.28
CA ASP A 32 24.66 -11.05 -3.49
C ASP A 32 23.54 -12.06 -3.26
N THR A 33 23.56 -12.79 -2.13
CA THR A 33 22.48 -13.73 -1.78
C THR A 33 21.22 -13.02 -1.29
N ALA A 34 21.33 -11.88 -0.62
CA ALA A 34 20.19 -11.10 -0.17
C ALA A 34 19.53 -10.36 -1.36
N GLU A 35 20.31 -9.73 -2.22
CA GLU A 35 19.81 -9.09 -3.45
C GLU A 35 19.20 -10.12 -4.43
N SER A 36 19.80 -11.29 -4.58
CA SER A 36 19.23 -12.35 -5.40
C SER A 36 17.91 -12.89 -4.84
N LYS A 37 17.76 -13.01 -3.53
CA LYS A 37 16.50 -13.42 -2.88
C LYS A 37 15.44 -12.31 -2.93
N LEU A 38 15.84 -11.04 -2.79
CA LEU A 38 14.95 -9.90 -2.96
C LEU A 38 14.46 -9.79 -4.41
N ASN A 39 15.35 -9.93 -5.38
CA ASN A 39 15.00 -9.90 -6.81
C ASN A 39 14.12 -11.08 -7.24
N LEU A 40 14.30 -12.26 -6.66
CA LEU A 40 13.42 -13.40 -6.91
C LEU A 40 12.02 -13.19 -6.32
N ARG A 41 11.90 -12.58 -5.14
CA ARG A 41 10.60 -12.21 -4.55
C ARG A 41 9.96 -11.04 -5.29
N ALA A 42 10.71 -9.98 -5.60
CA ALA A 42 10.22 -8.86 -6.39
C ALA A 42 9.73 -9.30 -7.77
N ASN A 43 10.46 -10.18 -8.47
CA ASN A 43 10.03 -10.71 -9.77
C ASN A 43 8.79 -11.62 -9.68
N SER A 44 8.57 -12.33 -8.58
CA SER A 44 7.34 -13.12 -8.39
C SER A 44 6.14 -12.23 -8.03
N LEU A 45 6.37 -11.12 -7.32
CA LEU A 45 5.35 -10.14 -6.94
C LEU A 45 4.99 -9.18 -8.09
N LEU A 46 5.95 -8.90 -9.00
CA LEU A 46 5.79 -7.98 -10.14
C LEU A 46 5.33 -8.68 -11.43
N ARG A 47 5.17 -10.01 -11.45
CA ARG A 47 4.57 -10.66 -12.60
C ARG A 47 3.09 -10.32 -12.67
N MET A 48 2.77 -9.24 -13.36
CA MET A 48 1.45 -9.12 -13.99
C MET A 48 1.21 -10.42 -14.77
N PRO A 49 0.06 -11.08 -14.65
CA PRO A 49 -0.29 -12.19 -15.53
C PRO A 49 -0.28 -11.64 -16.95
N VAL A 50 0.64 -12.13 -17.74
CA VAL A 50 0.99 -11.60 -19.09
C VAL A 50 -0.15 -11.81 -20.09
N ASN A 51 -1.21 -12.50 -19.73
CA ASN A 51 -2.29 -12.84 -20.64
C ASN A 51 -3.65 -12.96 -19.92
N ILE A 52 -4.20 -11.84 -19.44
CA ILE A 52 -5.65 -11.75 -19.44
C ILE A 52 -6.02 -11.30 -20.86
N PRO A 53 -6.76 -12.08 -21.67
CA PRO A 53 -7.25 -11.61 -22.94
C PRO A 53 -8.01 -10.31 -22.72
N GLN A 54 -7.72 -9.28 -23.50
CA GLN A 54 -8.30 -7.93 -23.35
C GLN A 54 -9.86 -7.95 -23.42
N GLU A 55 -10.42 -8.95 -24.06
CA GLU A 55 -11.85 -9.26 -24.14
C GLU A 55 -12.50 -9.67 -22.80
N HIS A 56 -11.71 -9.94 -21.75
CA HIS A 56 -12.22 -10.32 -20.42
C HIS A 56 -11.94 -9.26 -19.35
N VAL A 57 -11.38 -8.11 -19.73
CA VAL A 57 -11.18 -6.99 -18.80
C VAL A 57 -12.47 -6.20 -18.69
N TYR A 58 -12.87 -5.89 -17.45
CA TYR A 58 -14.05 -5.05 -17.20
C TYR A 58 -13.91 -3.69 -17.87
N ASP A 59 -14.92 -3.32 -18.67
CA ASP A 59 -14.99 -2.00 -19.29
C ASP A 59 -15.72 -1.01 -18.37
N SER A 60 -14.97 -0.11 -17.77
CA SER A 60 -15.51 0.98 -16.94
C SER A 60 -16.15 2.11 -17.77
N GLY A 61 -16.02 2.09 -19.10
CA GLY A 61 -16.41 3.19 -19.97
C GLY A 61 -15.55 4.46 -19.86
N ILE A 62 -14.40 4.40 -19.17
CA ILE A 62 -13.40 5.47 -19.08
C ILE A 62 -12.15 5.04 -19.85
N SER A 63 -11.71 5.83 -20.82
CA SER A 63 -10.57 5.53 -21.68
C SER A 63 -9.45 6.56 -21.50
N ILE A 64 -8.53 6.26 -20.60
CA ILE A 64 -7.32 7.06 -20.35
C ILE A 64 -6.13 6.11 -20.38
N PRO A 65 -5.19 6.26 -21.34
CA PRO A 65 -4.03 5.39 -21.41
C PRO A 65 -3.03 5.69 -20.29
N TYR A 66 -2.19 4.71 -19.99
CA TYR A 66 -1.05 4.95 -19.10
C TYR A 66 -0.10 5.99 -19.73
N PRO A 67 0.36 7.01 -19.00
CA PRO A 67 1.22 8.06 -19.55
C PRO A 67 2.54 7.50 -20.08
N ALA A 68 2.85 7.78 -21.35
CA ALA A 68 4.00 7.21 -22.06
C ALA A 68 5.35 7.56 -21.43
N ASP A 69 5.45 8.73 -20.78
CA ASP A 69 6.65 9.24 -20.10
C ASP A 69 6.59 9.03 -18.57
N GLY A 70 5.74 8.12 -18.11
CA GLY A 70 5.51 7.77 -16.72
C GLY A 70 4.51 8.69 -16.02
N VAL A 71 4.02 8.24 -14.87
CA VAL A 71 3.04 8.96 -14.04
C VAL A 71 3.75 10.07 -13.26
N LYS A 72 3.24 11.30 -13.40
CA LYS A 72 3.66 12.49 -12.66
C LYS A 72 2.42 13.07 -11.98
N GLY A 73 2.20 12.66 -10.72
CA GLY A 73 0.94 12.92 -10.02
C GLY A 73 0.97 14.12 -9.09
N VAL A 74 -0.20 14.70 -8.87
CA VAL A 74 -0.49 15.63 -7.80
C VAL A 74 -1.66 15.11 -6.96
N TYR A 75 -1.58 15.29 -5.66
CA TYR A 75 -2.65 14.90 -4.74
C TYR A 75 -3.72 15.97 -4.65
N LEU A 76 -4.98 15.55 -4.74
CA LEU A 76 -6.17 16.37 -4.57
C LEU A 76 -7.09 15.74 -3.53
N GLN A 77 -7.35 16.46 -2.44
CA GLN A 77 -8.32 16.00 -1.43
C GLN A 77 -9.71 15.81 -2.06
N ALA A 78 -10.41 14.75 -1.70
CA ALA A 78 -11.68 14.37 -2.32
C ALA A 78 -12.71 15.50 -2.33
N PHE A 79 -12.87 16.23 -1.22
CA PHE A 79 -13.85 17.34 -1.14
C PHE A 79 -13.57 18.51 -2.11
N ARG A 80 -12.33 18.59 -2.64
CA ARG A 80 -11.91 19.53 -3.69
C ARG A 80 -12.05 18.99 -5.10
N ALA A 81 -12.29 17.70 -5.26
CA ALA A 81 -12.41 17.06 -6.57
C ALA A 81 -13.78 17.33 -7.23
N LYS A 82 -14.29 18.54 -7.09
CA LYS A 82 -15.56 19.02 -7.66
C LYS A 82 -15.57 20.53 -7.91
N GLY A 83 -16.50 20.98 -8.75
CA GLY A 83 -16.75 22.41 -8.99
C GLY A 83 -15.50 23.17 -9.43
N GLN A 84 -15.37 24.41 -8.99
CA GLN A 84 -14.29 25.31 -9.40
C GLN A 84 -12.90 24.83 -8.94
N GLU A 85 -12.79 24.13 -7.80
CA GLU A 85 -11.51 23.63 -7.32
C GLU A 85 -10.95 22.52 -8.22
N LEU A 86 -11.82 21.63 -8.73
CA LEU A 86 -11.43 20.65 -9.74
C LEU A 86 -10.96 21.34 -11.04
N GLU A 87 -11.69 22.34 -11.51
CA GLU A 87 -11.30 23.06 -12.72
C GLU A 87 -9.95 23.78 -12.56
N ASN A 88 -9.72 24.40 -11.41
CA ASN A 88 -8.42 25.03 -11.09
C ASN A 88 -7.29 23.99 -11.08
N MET A 89 -7.52 22.80 -10.52
CA MET A 89 -6.55 21.70 -10.53
C MET A 89 -6.28 21.23 -11.95
N ILE A 90 -7.29 21.07 -12.78
CA ILE A 90 -7.15 20.70 -14.19
C ILE A 90 -6.31 21.74 -14.94
N GLN A 91 -6.57 23.04 -14.76
CA GLN A 91 -5.77 24.10 -15.39
C GLN A 91 -4.31 24.08 -14.90
N PHE A 92 -4.09 23.82 -13.61
CA PHE A 92 -2.74 23.66 -13.06
C PHE A 92 -2.01 22.48 -13.72
N ILE A 93 -2.64 21.32 -13.80
CA ILE A 93 -2.08 20.12 -14.45
C ILE A 93 -1.72 20.45 -15.92
N LYS A 94 -2.62 21.08 -16.66
CA LYS A 94 -2.40 21.43 -18.07
C LYS A 94 -1.28 22.44 -18.29
N SER A 95 -0.94 23.25 -17.29
CA SER A 95 0.16 24.24 -17.36
C SER A 95 1.51 23.71 -16.89
N THR A 96 1.59 22.44 -16.50
CA THR A 96 2.78 21.81 -15.92
C THR A 96 3.07 20.47 -16.61
N PRO A 97 4.22 19.82 -16.35
CA PRO A 97 4.49 18.45 -16.79
C PRO A 97 3.70 17.36 -16.06
N ILE A 98 2.83 17.71 -15.12
CA ILE A 98 1.96 16.78 -14.38
C ILE A 98 0.92 16.21 -15.34
N ASN A 99 0.64 14.92 -15.22
CA ASN A 99 -0.26 14.19 -16.11
C ASN A 99 -1.28 13.32 -15.36
N SER A 100 -1.25 13.34 -14.03
CA SER A 100 -2.11 12.50 -13.21
C SER A 100 -2.56 13.21 -11.93
N VAL A 101 -3.68 12.74 -11.38
CA VAL A 101 -4.22 13.21 -10.11
C VAL A 101 -4.50 12.02 -9.19
N VAL A 102 -4.05 12.12 -7.94
CA VAL A 102 -4.34 11.18 -6.87
C VAL A 102 -5.49 11.73 -6.05
N ILE A 103 -6.56 10.96 -5.92
CA ILE A 103 -7.77 11.36 -5.17
C ILE A 103 -8.06 10.29 -4.13
N ASP A 104 -8.34 10.69 -2.88
CA ASP A 104 -8.79 9.75 -1.87
C ASP A 104 -10.14 9.17 -2.25
N VAL A 105 -10.20 7.86 -2.41
CA VAL A 105 -11.45 7.08 -2.45
C VAL A 105 -11.81 6.61 -1.05
N ARG A 106 -10.80 6.26 -0.25
CA ARG A 106 -10.95 6.01 1.18
C ARG A 106 -9.88 6.78 1.95
N ASP A 107 -10.33 7.67 2.83
CA ASP A 107 -9.45 8.57 3.60
C ASP A 107 -8.81 7.90 4.82
N GLY A 108 -7.93 8.62 5.54
CA GLY A 108 -7.23 8.15 6.73
C GLY A 108 -8.13 7.93 7.95
N TYR A 109 -9.39 8.36 7.89
CA TYR A 109 -10.38 8.13 8.94
C TYR A 109 -11.27 6.91 8.68
N GLY A 110 -11.16 6.30 7.50
CA GLY A 110 -12.00 5.18 7.07
C GLY A 110 -13.25 5.59 6.30
N LYS A 111 -13.42 6.88 5.95
CA LYS A 111 -14.52 7.35 5.12
C LYS A 111 -14.30 7.00 3.66
N ILE A 112 -15.36 6.54 3.01
CA ILE A 112 -15.41 6.41 1.55
C ILE A 112 -16.00 7.70 1.00
N THR A 113 -15.22 8.42 0.24
CA THR A 113 -15.45 9.83 -0.11
C THR A 113 -16.43 10.03 -1.25
N MET A 114 -16.75 8.97 -1.98
CA MET A 114 -17.58 9.00 -3.18
C MET A 114 -18.43 7.72 -3.33
N PRO A 115 -19.57 7.79 -4.03
CA PRO A 115 -20.37 6.61 -4.34
C PRO A 115 -19.58 5.60 -5.19
N LEU A 116 -19.61 4.33 -4.79
CA LEU A 116 -19.01 3.20 -5.49
C LEU A 116 -20.09 2.19 -5.87
N ASP A 117 -19.93 1.53 -7.02
CA ASP A 117 -20.78 0.43 -7.44
C ASP A 117 -20.40 -0.85 -6.70
N THR A 118 -21.09 -1.11 -5.60
CA THR A 118 -20.91 -2.30 -4.75
C THR A 118 -22.20 -2.66 -4.04
N ASP A 119 -22.38 -3.94 -3.74
CA ASP A 119 -23.46 -4.44 -2.88
C ASP A 119 -23.05 -4.54 -1.41
N ASN A 120 -21.80 -4.30 -1.09
CA ASN A 120 -21.27 -4.33 0.27
C ASN A 120 -21.93 -3.24 1.13
N LYS A 121 -22.63 -3.64 2.19
CA LYS A 121 -23.37 -2.72 3.08
C LYS A 121 -22.43 -1.81 3.86
N GLU A 122 -21.32 -2.35 4.35
CA GLU A 122 -20.34 -1.63 5.15
C GLU A 122 -19.69 -0.50 4.33
N VAL A 123 -19.37 -0.75 3.05
CA VAL A 123 -18.89 0.28 2.11
C VAL A 123 -19.94 1.38 1.95
N LYS A 124 -21.21 1.02 1.79
CA LYS A 124 -22.32 1.99 1.63
C LYS A 124 -22.52 2.83 2.90
N GLU A 125 -22.46 2.21 4.08
CA GLU A 125 -22.64 2.88 5.38
C GLU A 125 -21.53 3.88 5.68
N HIS A 126 -20.29 3.62 5.24
CA HIS A 126 -19.16 4.51 5.45
C HIS A 126 -18.95 5.54 4.31
N THR A 127 -19.86 5.58 3.34
CA THR A 127 -19.78 6.53 2.21
C THR A 127 -20.32 7.91 2.61
N VAL A 128 -19.50 8.94 2.43
CA VAL A 128 -19.79 10.34 2.80
C VAL A 128 -19.75 11.24 1.55
N ASN A 129 -20.29 11.06 0.52
CA ASN A 129 -20.49 11.87 -0.70
C ASN A 129 -19.71 13.22 -0.76
N GLU A 130 -18.41 13.22 -0.44
CA GLU A 130 -17.55 14.39 -0.64
C GLU A 130 -17.43 14.70 -2.13
N VAL A 131 -17.36 13.66 -2.95
CA VAL A 131 -17.53 13.71 -4.41
C VAL A 131 -18.89 13.08 -4.72
N PRO A 132 -19.93 13.88 -5.01
CA PRO A 132 -21.29 13.35 -5.14
C PRO A 132 -21.54 12.55 -6.43
N ASP A 133 -20.72 12.74 -7.44
CA ASP A 133 -20.82 12.07 -8.74
C ASP A 133 -19.44 11.63 -9.23
N THR A 134 -19.07 10.38 -8.92
CA THR A 134 -17.82 9.75 -9.33
C THR A 134 -17.71 9.65 -10.86
N THR A 135 -18.82 9.36 -11.53
CA THR A 135 -18.83 9.23 -12.98
C THR A 135 -18.55 10.57 -13.67
N ALA A 136 -19.19 11.64 -13.22
CA ALA A 136 -18.94 12.98 -13.76
C ALA A 136 -17.50 13.43 -13.54
N LEU A 137 -16.93 13.15 -12.36
CA LEU A 137 -15.51 13.42 -12.08
C LEU A 137 -14.61 12.72 -13.09
N LEU A 138 -14.76 11.41 -13.25
CA LEU A 138 -13.88 10.60 -14.11
C LEU A 138 -14.06 10.94 -15.59
N LYS A 139 -15.28 11.21 -16.04
CA LYS A 139 -15.54 11.73 -17.39
C LYS A 139 -14.92 13.12 -17.61
N ARG A 140 -14.88 13.95 -16.58
CA ARG A 140 -14.21 15.27 -16.67
C ARG A 140 -12.70 15.12 -16.82
N LEU A 141 -12.08 14.18 -16.08
CA LEU A 141 -10.65 13.88 -16.19
C LEU A 141 -10.32 13.21 -17.55
N GLU A 142 -11.19 12.30 -18.01
CA GLU A 142 -11.06 11.65 -19.32
C GLU A 142 -11.00 12.67 -20.47
N LYS A 143 -11.85 13.69 -20.45
CA LYS A 143 -11.86 14.74 -21.47
C LYS A 143 -10.50 15.45 -21.61
N GLU A 144 -9.75 15.55 -20.54
CA GLU A 144 -8.42 16.18 -20.53
C GLU A 144 -7.28 15.15 -20.53
N GLN A 145 -7.61 13.84 -20.60
CA GLN A 145 -6.64 12.74 -20.56
C GLN A 145 -5.75 12.78 -19.32
N ILE A 146 -6.29 13.21 -18.17
CA ILE A 146 -5.60 13.24 -16.87
C ILE A 146 -5.78 11.87 -16.21
N TYR A 147 -4.67 11.18 -15.94
CA TYR A 147 -4.65 9.83 -15.40
C TYR A 147 -5.12 9.81 -13.92
N PRO A 148 -6.26 9.14 -13.61
CA PRO A 148 -6.83 9.12 -12.27
C PRO A 148 -6.28 7.98 -11.44
N ILE A 149 -5.79 8.30 -10.24
CA ILE A 149 -5.27 7.36 -9.24
C ILE A 149 -6.19 7.40 -8.02
N ALA A 150 -6.78 6.26 -7.67
CA ALA A 150 -7.56 6.10 -6.45
C ALA A 150 -6.65 5.79 -5.27
N ARG A 151 -6.51 6.72 -4.32
CA ARG A 151 -5.81 6.44 -3.07
C ARG A 151 -6.77 5.80 -2.07
N ILE A 152 -6.36 4.67 -1.50
CA ILE A 152 -7.10 3.91 -0.51
C ILE A 152 -6.22 3.73 0.73
N VAL A 153 -6.56 4.40 1.82
CA VAL A 153 -5.94 4.14 3.12
C VAL A 153 -6.47 2.80 3.63
N CYS A 154 -5.59 1.78 3.77
CA CYS A 154 -6.03 0.40 4.00
C CYS A 154 -6.44 0.15 5.44
N PHE A 155 -5.54 0.35 6.40
CA PHE A 155 -5.78 -0.10 7.77
C PHE A 155 -6.08 1.03 8.77
N GLY A 156 -5.85 2.29 8.44
CA GLY A 156 -6.36 3.41 9.25
C GLY A 156 -7.89 3.49 9.18
N ASP A 157 -8.56 3.45 10.33
CA ASP A 157 -10.02 3.49 10.40
C ASP A 157 -10.50 3.95 11.79
N ARG A 158 -11.53 4.81 11.82
CA ARG A 158 -12.13 5.30 13.07
C ARG A 158 -13.57 4.84 13.30
N TYR A 159 -14.14 4.10 12.36
CA TYR A 159 -15.55 3.65 12.38
C TYR A 159 -15.66 2.18 12.76
N ILE A 160 -15.10 1.30 11.94
CA ILE A 160 -15.16 -0.16 12.15
C ILE A 160 -14.57 -0.56 13.50
N PRO A 161 -13.37 -0.10 13.92
CA PRO A 161 -12.83 -0.44 15.23
C PRO A 161 -13.72 -0.04 16.43
N LYS A 162 -14.53 1.01 16.27
CA LYS A 162 -15.47 1.43 17.35
C LYS A 162 -16.72 0.59 17.39
N ALA A 163 -17.20 0.16 16.23
CA ALA A 163 -18.39 -0.67 16.12
C ALA A 163 -18.06 -2.15 16.41
N GLU A 164 -16.92 -2.62 15.95
CA GLU A 164 -16.45 -3.99 16.00
C GLU A 164 -14.99 -4.05 16.51
N PRO A 165 -14.75 -3.86 17.83
CA PRO A 165 -13.39 -3.78 18.38
C PRO A 165 -12.56 -5.06 18.17
N GLU A 166 -13.19 -6.20 17.93
CA GLU A 166 -12.56 -7.48 17.61
C GLU A 166 -11.82 -7.45 16.26
N ARG A 167 -12.22 -6.59 15.35
CA ARG A 167 -11.55 -6.37 14.07
C ARG A 167 -10.33 -5.44 14.15
N SER A 168 -9.96 -5.06 15.37
CA SER A 168 -8.90 -4.11 15.67
C SER A 168 -8.00 -4.63 16.80
N PHE A 169 -7.37 -3.71 17.51
CA PHE A 169 -6.50 -3.95 18.65
C PHE A 169 -7.16 -3.45 19.92
N ARG A 170 -7.07 -4.21 21.02
CA ARG A 170 -7.66 -3.90 22.31
C ARG A 170 -6.60 -3.95 23.40
N ASN A 171 -6.79 -3.20 24.47
CA ASN A 171 -5.96 -3.33 25.67
C ASN A 171 -6.35 -4.58 26.49
N ALA A 172 -5.62 -4.87 27.55
CA ALA A 172 -5.87 -6.02 28.44
C ALA A 172 -7.26 -5.98 29.13
N LEU A 173 -7.93 -4.83 29.17
CA LEU A 173 -9.29 -4.69 29.70
C LEU A 173 -10.37 -4.91 28.62
N GLY A 174 -9.95 -5.26 27.39
CA GLY A 174 -10.87 -5.45 26.26
C GLY A 174 -11.37 -4.16 25.60
N GLN A 175 -10.87 -3.00 26.01
CA GLN A 175 -11.23 -1.71 25.43
C GLN A 175 -10.43 -1.48 24.14
N LEU A 176 -11.04 -0.78 23.17
CA LEU A 176 -10.35 -0.38 21.93
C LEU A 176 -9.06 0.38 22.25
N TRP A 177 -7.98 -0.04 21.62
CA TRP A 177 -6.69 0.63 21.72
C TRP A 177 -6.56 1.75 20.68
N TYR A 178 -5.90 2.82 21.09
CA TYR A 178 -5.60 4.00 20.26
C TYR A 178 -4.08 4.22 20.23
N THR A 179 -3.56 4.64 19.09
CA THR A 179 -2.19 5.13 19.00
C THR A 179 -2.00 6.41 19.81
N ASP A 180 -0.77 6.85 20.01
CA ASP A 180 -0.45 8.10 20.71
C ASP A 180 -1.12 9.33 20.06
N ASP A 181 -1.34 9.28 18.75
CA ASP A 181 -2.06 10.32 17.98
C ASP A 181 -3.60 10.17 18.03
N GLY A 182 -4.10 9.22 18.79
CA GLY A 182 -5.54 8.97 18.93
C GLY A 182 -6.20 8.32 17.71
N GLU A 183 -5.42 7.64 16.89
CA GLU A 183 -5.91 6.88 15.74
C GLU A 183 -6.22 5.44 16.11
N THR A 184 -7.13 4.83 15.35
CA THR A 184 -7.44 3.40 15.41
C THR A 184 -7.17 2.74 14.08
N PHE A 185 -6.93 1.43 14.10
CA PHE A 185 -6.55 0.67 12.92
C PHE A 185 -7.37 -0.63 12.84
N LEU A 186 -7.73 -1.01 11.64
CA LEU A 186 -8.14 -2.38 11.34
C LEU A 186 -6.94 -3.31 11.54
N ASN A 187 -7.18 -4.49 12.07
CA ASN A 187 -6.16 -5.50 12.26
C ASN A 187 -5.75 -6.12 10.91
N PRO A 188 -4.50 -5.95 10.45
CA PRO A 188 -4.05 -6.48 9.15
C PRO A 188 -3.97 -8.01 9.09
N PHE A 189 -4.06 -8.72 10.21
CA PHE A 189 -4.10 -10.18 10.22
C PHE A 189 -5.45 -10.77 9.78
N LEU A 190 -6.53 -9.97 9.80
CA LEU A 190 -7.88 -10.46 9.56
C LEU A 190 -8.31 -10.30 8.11
N LYS A 191 -8.64 -11.41 7.47
CA LYS A 191 -9.07 -11.42 6.06
C LYS A 191 -10.39 -10.70 5.81
N GLU A 192 -11.26 -10.60 6.79
CA GLU A 192 -12.48 -9.81 6.68
C GLU A 192 -12.18 -8.32 6.43
N ASN A 193 -11.11 -7.78 7.04
CA ASN A 193 -10.64 -6.44 6.77
C ASN A 193 -10.08 -6.30 5.35
N TRP A 194 -9.44 -7.37 4.83
CA TRP A 194 -8.94 -7.39 3.45
C TRP A 194 -10.08 -7.38 2.43
N GLU A 195 -11.13 -8.19 2.66
CA GLU A 195 -12.31 -8.24 1.80
C GLU A 195 -13.01 -6.87 1.76
N TYR A 196 -13.15 -6.20 2.91
CA TYR A 196 -13.69 -4.84 2.95
C TYR A 196 -12.88 -3.85 2.10
N ILE A 197 -11.54 -3.86 2.23
CA ILE A 197 -10.66 -2.99 1.41
C ILE A 197 -10.71 -3.38 -0.07
N ALA A 198 -10.78 -4.68 -0.37
CA ALA A 198 -10.93 -5.16 -1.74
C ALA A 198 -12.22 -4.66 -2.41
N GLU A 199 -13.34 -4.64 -1.68
CA GLU A 199 -14.60 -4.09 -2.19
C GLU A 199 -14.50 -2.61 -2.54
N VAL A 200 -13.79 -1.81 -1.73
CA VAL A 200 -13.51 -0.40 -2.04
C VAL A 200 -12.64 -0.28 -3.30
N ALA A 201 -11.59 -1.09 -3.40
CA ALA A 201 -10.68 -1.09 -4.54
C ALA A 201 -11.38 -1.51 -5.85
N ILE A 202 -12.21 -2.56 -5.79
CA ILE A 202 -13.04 -3.02 -6.90
C ILE A 202 -14.03 -1.92 -7.32
N GLY A 203 -14.70 -1.28 -6.37
CA GLY A 203 -15.62 -0.19 -6.65
C GLY A 203 -14.93 0.99 -7.36
N ALA A 204 -13.72 1.35 -6.93
CA ALA A 204 -12.91 2.39 -7.59
C ALA A 204 -12.49 1.97 -9.02
N ALA A 205 -12.07 0.73 -9.22
CA ALA A 205 -11.73 0.20 -10.53
C ALA A 205 -12.94 0.17 -11.48
N LYS A 206 -14.11 -0.27 -11.01
CA LYS A 206 -15.37 -0.23 -11.75
C LYS A 206 -15.77 1.18 -12.14
N ALA A 207 -15.57 2.16 -11.27
CA ALA A 207 -15.86 3.56 -11.54
C ALA A 207 -14.99 4.13 -12.68
N GLY A 208 -13.79 3.57 -12.90
CA GLY A 208 -12.89 3.95 -14.00
C GLY A 208 -11.57 4.58 -13.58
N PHE A 209 -11.20 4.53 -12.30
CA PHE A 209 -9.82 4.81 -11.90
C PHE A 209 -8.87 3.84 -12.59
N LYS A 210 -7.68 4.31 -12.94
CA LYS A 210 -6.70 3.53 -13.73
C LYS A 210 -5.58 2.95 -12.91
N ASP A 211 -5.41 3.46 -11.69
CA ASP A 211 -4.45 2.98 -10.72
C ASP A 211 -5.10 2.97 -9.32
N ILE A 212 -4.86 1.92 -8.58
CA ILE A 212 -5.27 1.78 -7.18
C ILE A 212 -4.02 1.90 -6.33
N GLN A 213 -3.89 3.04 -5.65
CA GLN A 213 -2.79 3.30 -4.73
C GLN A 213 -3.19 2.88 -3.32
N LEU A 214 -2.55 1.85 -2.80
CA LEU A 214 -2.73 1.40 -1.42
C LEU A 214 -1.82 2.22 -0.50
N ASP A 215 -2.41 2.87 0.50
CA ASP A 215 -1.67 3.59 1.53
C ASP A 215 -1.96 3.03 2.91
N TYR A 216 -1.12 3.31 3.89
CA TYR A 216 -1.17 2.72 5.23
C TYR A 216 -1.21 1.18 5.19
N VAL A 217 -0.43 0.58 4.28
CA VAL A 217 -0.26 -0.87 4.14
C VAL A 217 0.75 -1.35 5.20
N ARG A 218 0.35 -1.19 6.46
CA ARG A 218 1.20 -1.43 7.62
C ARG A 218 0.39 -1.59 8.89
N PHE A 219 1.00 -2.18 9.89
CA PHE A 219 0.54 -2.07 11.27
C PHE A 219 0.67 -0.62 11.79
N PRO A 220 0.00 -0.24 12.88
CA PRO A 220 0.17 1.08 13.50
C PRO A 220 1.65 1.39 13.77
N LEU A 221 2.03 2.66 13.72
CA LEU A 221 3.38 3.07 14.12
C LEU A 221 3.60 2.77 15.61
N GLY A 222 4.77 2.22 15.95
CA GLY A 222 5.10 1.83 17.32
C GLY A 222 4.43 0.54 17.80
N PHE A 223 3.64 -0.13 16.94
CA PHE A 223 2.94 -1.38 17.29
C PHE A 223 3.90 -2.44 17.85
N GLU A 224 5.10 -2.54 17.31
CA GLU A 224 6.14 -3.48 17.75
C GLU A 224 6.59 -3.28 19.20
N THR A 225 6.37 -2.08 19.77
CA THR A 225 6.75 -1.76 21.15
C THR A 225 5.63 -2.02 22.17
N VAL A 226 4.39 -2.17 21.70
CA VAL A 226 3.21 -2.33 22.55
C VAL A 226 2.42 -3.60 22.28
N SER A 227 2.76 -4.35 21.24
CA SER A 227 1.98 -5.50 20.78
C SER A 227 1.79 -6.59 21.84
N ASP A 228 2.75 -6.76 22.75
CA ASP A 228 2.69 -7.75 23.83
C ASP A 228 1.62 -7.40 24.89
N ASP A 229 1.27 -6.12 25.02
CA ASP A 229 0.23 -5.62 25.94
C ASP A 229 -1.16 -5.55 25.29
N LEU A 230 -1.26 -5.87 23.99
CA LEU A 230 -2.50 -5.79 23.24
C LEU A 230 -3.15 -7.16 23.03
N VAL A 231 -4.46 -7.14 22.96
CA VAL A 231 -5.31 -8.31 22.65
C VAL A 231 -5.82 -8.15 21.22
N PHE A 232 -5.45 -9.06 20.35
CA PHE A 232 -5.88 -9.12 18.96
C PHE A 232 -5.78 -10.55 18.42
N ASP A 233 -6.53 -10.84 17.37
CA ASP A 233 -6.46 -12.12 16.67
C ASP A 233 -5.37 -12.06 15.59
N LYS A 234 -4.51 -13.06 15.53
CA LYS A 234 -3.51 -13.26 14.47
C LYS A 234 -4.04 -14.06 13.28
N GLY A 235 -5.31 -14.48 13.31
CA GLY A 235 -5.93 -15.27 12.25
C GLY A 235 -5.07 -16.43 11.78
N ASP A 236 -4.91 -16.58 10.49
CA ASP A 236 -4.11 -17.65 9.87
C ASP A 236 -2.61 -17.58 10.22
N TYR A 237 -2.13 -16.47 10.79
CA TYR A 237 -0.72 -16.23 11.12
C TYR A 237 -0.36 -16.62 12.57
N ALA A 238 -1.32 -17.10 13.37
CA ALA A 238 -1.10 -17.50 14.76
C ALA A 238 -0.05 -18.61 14.94
N HIS A 239 0.21 -19.40 13.90
CA HIS A 239 1.21 -20.47 13.90
C HIS A 239 2.65 -19.95 13.75
N ILE A 240 2.86 -18.70 13.29
CA ILE A 240 4.17 -18.09 13.11
C ILE A 240 4.62 -17.52 14.45
N LYS A 241 5.72 -18.06 14.98
CA LYS A 241 6.23 -17.70 16.32
C LYS A 241 6.89 -16.34 16.36
N ASN A 242 7.55 -15.94 15.27
CA ASN A 242 8.20 -14.65 15.17
C ASN A 242 7.17 -13.61 14.73
N ASP A 243 6.91 -12.61 15.55
CA ASP A 243 5.88 -11.62 15.31
C ASP A 243 6.19 -10.70 14.11
N ASP A 244 7.47 -10.40 13.88
CA ASP A 244 7.87 -9.63 12.69
C ASP A 244 7.63 -10.42 11.40
N GLU A 245 7.96 -11.72 11.40
CA GLU A 245 7.69 -12.60 10.26
C GLU A 245 6.18 -12.72 10.01
N ALA A 246 5.38 -12.85 11.06
CA ALA A 246 3.92 -12.91 10.94
C ALA A 246 3.35 -11.62 10.32
N ARG A 247 3.80 -10.44 10.79
CA ARG A 247 3.38 -9.14 10.25
C ARG A 247 3.79 -8.96 8.79
N ILE A 248 5.03 -9.31 8.46
CA ILE A 248 5.54 -9.25 7.07
C ILE A 248 4.71 -10.17 6.17
N ALA A 249 4.44 -11.40 6.61
CA ALA A 249 3.64 -12.35 5.85
C ALA A 249 2.23 -11.81 5.60
N ALA A 250 1.54 -11.30 6.63
CA ALA A 250 0.19 -10.77 6.52
C ALA A 250 0.11 -9.59 5.53
N ILE A 251 1.02 -8.64 5.62
CA ILE A 251 1.05 -7.48 4.69
C ILE A 251 1.36 -7.92 3.26
N THR A 252 2.30 -8.86 3.09
CA THR A 252 2.65 -9.40 1.77
C THR A 252 1.47 -10.12 1.12
N ASP A 253 0.78 -10.95 1.89
CA ASP A 253 -0.38 -11.71 1.42
C ASP A 253 -1.57 -10.79 1.16
N PHE A 254 -1.77 -9.74 1.96
CA PHE A 254 -2.78 -8.72 1.71
C PHE A 254 -2.58 -8.05 0.35
N VAL A 255 -1.37 -7.60 0.02
CA VAL A 255 -1.09 -6.98 -1.29
C VAL A 255 -1.29 -7.98 -2.43
N ALA A 256 -0.89 -9.24 -2.25
CA ALA A 256 -1.14 -10.29 -3.23
C ALA A 256 -2.64 -10.54 -3.44
N PHE A 257 -3.41 -10.56 -2.34
CA PHE A 257 -4.85 -10.72 -2.36
C PHE A 257 -5.56 -9.58 -3.11
N ILE A 258 -5.22 -8.32 -2.83
CA ILE A 258 -5.79 -7.17 -3.55
C ILE A 258 -5.44 -7.23 -5.04
N ARG A 259 -4.20 -7.60 -5.36
CA ARG A 259 -3.78 -7.77 -6.77
C ARG A 259 -4.64 -8.80 -7.50
N GLU A 260 -4.88 -9.95 -6.89
CA GLU A 260 -5.71 -11.01 -7.46
C GLU A 260 -7.14 -10.52 -7.71
N LYS A 261 -7.75 -9.86 -6.72
CA LYS A 261 -9.10 -9.29 -6.82
C LYS A 261 -9.23 -8.23 -7.94
N LEU A 262 -8.16 -7.49 -8.21
CA LEU A 262 -8.14 -6.42 -9.23
C LEU A 262 -7.81 -6.91 -10.65
N GLN A 263 -7.35 -8.14 -10.82
CA GLN A 263 -7.01 -8.70 -12.15
C GLN A 263 -8.11 -8.51 -13.20
N PRO A 264 -9.41 -8.78 -12.92
CA PRO A 264 -10.46 -8.66 -13.92
C PRO A 264 -10.71 -7.22 -14.40
N TYR A 265 -10.16 -6.22 -13.71
CA TYR A 265 -10.43 -4.80 -13.98
C TYR A 265 -9.30 -4.12 -14.76
N GLY A 266 -8.14 -4.76 -14.93
CA GLY A 266 -7.02 -4.26 -15.72
C GLY A 266 -6.44 -2.92 -15.23
N VAL A 267 -6.57 -2.61 -13.93
CA VAL A 267 -6.00 -1.42 -13.31
C VAL A 267 -4.60 -1.68 -12.79
N HIS A 268 -3.79 -0.64 -12.69
CA HIS A 268 -2.50 -0.70 -12.02
C HIS A 268 -2.71 -0.76 -10.49
N LEU A 269 -1.73 -1.32 -9.78
CA LEU A 269 -1.68 -1.36 -8.32
C LEU A 269 -0.33 -0.78 -7.87
N SER A 270 -0.35 0.27 -7.04
CA SER A 270 0.82 0.98 -6.53
C SER A 270 0.76 1.16 -5.00
#